data_d7c408f1c527622b0cb84e72762586a3
#
_entry.id   d7c408f1c527622b0cb84e72762586a3
#
_cell.length_a   1.000
_cell.length_b   1.000
_cell.length_c   1.000
_cell.angle_alpha   90.00
_cell.angle_beta   90.00
_cell.angle_gamma   90.00
#
_symmetry.space_group_name_H-M   'P 1'
#
loop_
_entity.id
_entity.type
_entity.pdbx_description
1 polymer ?
#
loop_
_entity_poly.entity_id
_entity_poly.type
_entity_poly.pdbx_seq_one_letter_code
_entity_poly.pdbx_strand_id
1 'polypeptide(L)'
;MVIIVIAILAVIGLVAWGVIAYLGRGQTLSVKSIENPSGDLHVIRLAKPDNMTWKAGSYAKITLPSTASGGEKNDYKDEQTSRWLSIASSPEDNEIIILTHNSGSPYKKALTSLPAGSQVKMNWLESSLSVTDGNEPLVCFASDVGISAMRPIVRQWAGKRPIVLYHLDKGVTVFDKELSELANKTANITYETNASLSQSQEHFKKSIDTYGKKAQYLLAGQPDDVKAMKKLLRDNAMYDNVKSSTFRGLK
;
A
#
# COMPACT_ATOMS: atom_id res chain seq x y z
N MET A 1 -14.65 44.56 15.64
CA MET A 1 -14.89 43.51 14.64
C MET A 1 -13.58 42.90 14.09
N VAL A 2 -12.64 43.69 13.57
CA VAL A 2 -11.34 43.20 13.01
C VAL A 2 -10.53 42.40 14.03
N ILE A 3 -10.38 42.83 15.27
CA ILE A 3 -9.62 42.14 16.32
C ILE A 3 -10.20 40.74 16.62
N ILE A 4 -11.51 40.60 16.62
CA ILE A 4 -12.19 39.32 16.87
C ILE A 4 -11.93 38.37 15.72
N VAL A 5 -11.93 38.82 14.47
CA VAL A 5 -11.61 37.99 13.27
C VAL A 5 -10.14 37.52 13.33
N ILE A 6 -9.23 38.41 13.68
CA ILE A 6 -7.81 38.05 13.82
C ILE A 6 -7.61 37.00 14.94
N ALA A 7 -8.28 37.15 16.07
CA ALA A 7 -8.23 36.21 17.18
C ALA A 7 -8.76 34.81 16.77
N ILE A 8 -9.87 34.77 16.05
CA ILE A 8 -10.44 33.50 15.53
C ILE A 8 -9.49 32.83 14.55
N LEU A 9 -8.89 33.57 13.61
CA LEU A 9 -7.93 33.02 12.65
C LEU A 9 -6.66 32.50 13.35
N ALA A 10 -6.17 33.19 14.39
CA ALA A 10 -5.04 32.73 15.19
C ALA A 10 -5.35 31.42 15.91
N VAL A 11 -6.54 31.29 16.51
CA VAL A 11 -6.97 30.04 17.18
C VAL A 11 -7.07 28.88 16.17
N ILE A 12 -7.70 29.14 15.01
CA ILE A 12 -7.78 28.13 13.93
C ILE A 12 -6.36 27.69 13.48
N GLY A 13 -5.44 28.64 13.30
CA GLY A 13 -4.07 28.39 12.95
C GLY A 13 -3.32 27.53 13.99
N LEU A 14 -3.51 27.83 15.29
CA LEU A 14 -2.91 27.05 16.38
C LEU A 14 -3.49 25.63 16.47
N VAL A 15 -4.81 25.49 16.30
CA VAL A 15 -5.46 24.17 16.28
C VAL A 15 -4.98 23.35 15.08
N ALA A 16 -4.95 23.94 13.89
CA ALA A 16 -4.45 23.28 12.68
C ALA A 16 -2.98 22.86 12.84
N TRP A 17 -2.13 23.74 13.39
CA TRP A 17 -0.73 23.42 13.68
C TRP A 17 -0.60 22.30 14.72
N GLY A 18 -1.41 22.33 15.78
CA GLY A 18 -1.45 21.28 16.81
C GLY A 18 -1.86 19.91 16.23
N VAL A 19 -2.86 19.90 15.35
CA VAL A 19 -3.31 18.68 14.64
C VAL A 19 -2.20 18.16 13.70
N ILE A 20 -1.57 19.03 12.92
CA ILE A 20 -0.45 18.65 12.04
C ILE A 20 0.73 18.10 12.86
N ALA A 21 1.08 18.76 13.97
CA ALA A 21 2.14 18.30 14.86
C ALA A 21 1.81 16.96 15.52
N TYR A 22 0.55 16.72 15.87
CA TYR A 22 0.07 15.46 16.42
C TYR A 22 0.11 14.32 15.38
N LEU A 23 -0.41 14.57 14.17
CA LEU A 23 -0.39 13.61 13.06
C LEU A 23 1.04 13.32 12.58
N GLY A 24 1.94 14.29 12.67
CA GLY A 24 3.36 14.12 12.37
C GLY A 24 4.17 13.37 13.45
N ARG A 25 3.58 13.11 14.63
CA ARG A 25 4.19 12.27 15.66
C ARG A 25 4.19 10.82 15.21
N GLY A 26 5.24 10.41 14.49
CA GLY A 26 5.41 9.01 14.09
C GLY A 26 5.50 8.08 15.31
N GLN A 27 5.04 6.86 15.12
CA GLN A 27 5.21 5.78 16.09
C GLN A 27 6.53 5.06 15.83
N THR A 28 7.25 4.74 16.91
CA THR A 28 8.45 3.90 16.83
C THR A 28 8.03 2.44 16.86
N LEU A 29 8.43 1.68 15.84
CA LEU A 29 8.09 0.28 15.67
C LEU A 29 9.38 -0.55 15.70
N SER A 30 9.32 -1.73 16.32
CA SER A 30 10.44 -2.67 16.35
C SER A 30 10.34 -3.63 15.17
N VAL A 31 11.46 -3.87 14.50
CA VAL A 31 11.59 -4.92 13.48
C VAL A 31 11.51 -6.30 14.16
N LYS A 32 10.54 -7.11 13.79
CA LYS A 32 10.41 -8.51 14.27
C LYS A 32 11.28 -9.45 13.46
N SER A 33 11.14 -9.39 12.13
CA SER A 33 11.93 -10.18 11.19
C SER A 33 12.01 -9.49 9.82
N ILE A 34 13.03 -9.85 9.08
CA ILE A 34 13.17 -9.55 7.64
C ILE A 34 13.46 -10.87 6.94
N GLU A 35 12.58 -11.24 6.04
CA GLU A 35 12.66 -12.46 5.25
C GLU A 35 12.98 -12.10 3.81
N ASN A 36 13.78 -12.92 3.13
CA ASN A 36 14.04 -12.80 1.70
C ASN A 36 13.49 -14.04 0.99
N PRO A 37 12.26 -14.01 0.49
CA PRO A 37 11.63 -15.14 -0.17
C PRO A 37 12.22 -15.44 -1.55
N SER A 38 12.70 -14.42 -2.29
CA SER A 38 13.34 -14.63 -3.60
C SER A 38 14.08 -13.37 -4.07
N GLY A 39 15.26 -13.54 -4.64
CA GLY A 39 16.01 -12.45 -5.30
C GLY A 39 16.24 -11.25 -4.39
N ASP A 40 15.75 -10.09 -4.82
CA ASP A 40 15.80 -8.83 -4.09
C ASP A 40 14.51 -8.51 -3.32
N LEU A 41 13.53 -9.42 -3.32
CA LEU A 41 12.26 -9.27 -2.62
C LEU A 41 12.41 -9.51 -1.11
N HIS A 42 11.88 -8.61 -0.30
CA HIS A 42 11.91 -8.71 1.17
C HIS A 42 10.54 -8.52 1.77
N VAL A 43 10.25 -9.35 2.77
CA VAL A 43 9.10 -9.21 3.67
C VAL A 43 9.60 -8.71 5.02
N ILE A 44 9.20 -7.51 5.40
CA ILE A 44 9.61 -6.88 6.65
C ILE A 44 8.41 -6.92 7.60
N ARG A 45 8.59 -7.54 8.77
CA ARG A 45 7.58 -7.62 9.81
C ARG A 45 7.94 -6.71 10.96
N LEU A 46 7.03 -5.78 11.27
CA LEU A 46 7.19 -4.84 12.38
C LEU A 46 6.18 -5.16 13.47
N ALA A 47 6.58 -4.95 14.72
CA ALA A 47 5.68 -5.08 15.86
C ALA A 47 4.58 -4.02 15.77
N LYS A 48 3.32 -4.44 15.85
CA LYS A 48 2.16 -3.54 15.87
C LYS A 48 1.91 -3.10 17.31
N PRO A 49 1.83 -1.79 17.61
CA PRO A 49 1.31 -1.31 18.89
C PRO A 49 -0.18 -1.64 19.07
N ASP A 50 -0.61 -1.95 20.29
CA ASP A 50 -1.97 -2.40 20.58
C ASP A 50 -3.07 -1.43 20.11
N ASN A 51 -2.81 -0.14 20.25
CA ASN A 51 -3.75 0.94 19.90
C ASN A 51 -3.62 1.43 18.45
N MET A 52 -2.80 0.77 17.63
CA MET A 52 -2.57 1.19 16.25
C MET A 52 -3.57 0.56 15.30
N THR A 53 -4.20 1.38 14.46
CA THR A 53 -5.09 0.96 13.39
C THR A 53 -4.82 1.75 12.12
N TRP A 54 -5.24 1.21 10.97
CA TRP A 54 -5.15 1.85 9.65
C TRP A 54 -6.25 1.31 8.73
N LYS A 55 -6.48 1.97 7.63
CA LYS A 55 -7.41 1.49 6.59
C LYS A 55 -6.71 0.49 5.67
N ALA A 56 -7.41 -0.53 5.20
CA ALA A 56 -6.89 -1.42 4.17
C ALA A 56 -6.44 -0.63 2.94
N GLY A 57 -5.31 -1.00 2.35
CA GLY A 57 -4.69 -0.26 1.24
C GLY A 57 -3.92 1.01 1.66
N SER A 58 -3.66 1.19 2.96
CA SER A 58 -2.84 2.29 3.47
C SER A 58 -1.36 2.11 3.15
N TYR A 59 -0.67 3.23 3.10
CA TYR A 59 0.78 3.34 3.05
C TYR A 59 1.26 4.34 4.09
N ALA A 60 2.52 4.22 4.50
CA ALA A 60 3.09 5.06 5.52
C ALA A 60 4.52 5.48 5.17
N LYS A 61 4.97 6.59 5.74
CA LYS A 61 6.37 7.02 5.66
C LYS A 61 7.17 6.29 6.71
N ILE A 62 8.11 5.45 6.28
CA ILE A 62 9.03 4.71 7.16
C ILE A 62 10.40 5.41 7.15
N THR A 63 10.84 5.81 8.33
CA THR A 63 12.14 6.48 8.56
C THR A 63 13.06 5.53 9.31
N LEU A 64 14.27 5.37 8.80
CA LEU A 64 15.30 4.52 9.41
C LEU A 64 15.96 5.24 10.61
N PRO A 65 16.52 4.49 11.58
CA PRO A 65 17.31 5.08 12.65
C PRO A 65 18.57 5.74 12.09
N SER A 66 19.02 6.82 12.72
CA SER A 66 20.21 7.57 12.30
C SER A 66 21.49 6.72 12.29
N THR A 67 21.56 5.67 13.10
CA THR A 67 22.67 4.71 13.16
C THR A 67 22.75 3.78 11.97
N ALA A 68 21.64 3.52 11.25
CA ALA A 68 21.62 2.68 10.06
C ALA A 68 22.15 3.39 8.80
N SER A 69 22.30 4.70 8.85
CA SER A 69 22.77 5.53 7.73
C SER A 69 24.29 5.69 7.66
N GLY A 70 25.08 4.84 8.35
CA GLY A 70 26.54 4.79 8.26
C GLY A 70 27.24 6.14 8.45
N GLY A 71 27.37 6.57 9.69
CA GLY A 71 28.31 7.54 10.23
C GLY A 71 28.60 8.78 9.40
N GLU A 72 28.10 9.84 9.83
CA GLU A 72 28.48 11.24 9.91
C GLU A 72 27.19 12.05 10.02
N LYS A 73 27.15 12.97 10.98
CA LYS A 73 26.10 14.00 11.05
C LYS A 73 26.23 14.90 9.82
N ASN A 74 25.77 14.43 8.68
CA ASN A 74 25.51 15.29 7.54
C ASN A 74 24.00 15.48 7.47
N ASP A 75 23.58 16.71 7.21
CA ASP A 75 22.22 17.15 6.88
C ASP A 75 21.68 16.37 5.66
N TYR A 76 21.53 15.02 5.78
CA TYR A 76 20.87 14.23 4.78
C TYR A 76 19.40 14.61 4.79
N LYS A 77 18.99 15.24 3.68
CA LYS A 77 17.60 15.56 3.40
C LYS A 77 16.74 14.35 3.75
N ASP A 78 15.63 14.57 4.40
CA ASP A 78 14.61 13.61 4.85
C ASP A 78 14.31 12.49 3.82
N GLU A 79 14.52 12.78 2.54
CA GLU A 79 14.39 11.84 1.40
C GLU A 79 15.40 10.68 1.39
N GLN A 80 16.55 10.78 2.06
CA GLN A 80 17.54 9.69 2.06
C GLN A 80 17.29 8.70 3.19
N THR A 81 16.63 9.12 4.26
CA THR A 81 16.37 8.31 5.44
C THR A 81 14.95 7.75 5.51
N SER A 82 14.04 8.19 4.65
CA SER A 82 12.64 7.78 4.67
C SER A 82 12.06 7.49 3.30
N ARG A 83 11.07 6.58 3.24
CA ARG A 83 10.30 6.25 2.04
C ARG A 83 8.85 5.94 2.40
N TRP A 84 7.98 6.20 1.44
CA TRP A 84 6.61 5.75 1.48
C TRP A 84 6.53 4.27 1.10
N LEU A 85 5.96 3.44 1.97
CA LEU A 85 5.83 2.00 1.78
C LEU A 85 4.40 1.57 2.08
N SER A 86 3.85 0.69 1.26
CA SER A 86 2.52 0.13 1.45
C SER A 86 2.51 -0.88 2.60
N ILE A 87 1.42 -0.87 3.37
CA ILE A 87 1.16 -1.82 4.44
C ILE A 87 0.40 -3.00 3.85
N ALA A 88 1.02 -4.17 3.86
CA ALA A 88 0.45 -5.41 3.33
C ALA A 88 -0.41 -6.17 4.36
N SER A 89 -0.34 -5.80 5.63
CA SER A 89 -1.16 -6.39 6.69
C SER A 89 -2.51 -5.69 6.85
N SER A 90 -3.49 -6.42 7.36
CA SER A 90 -4.76 -5.87 7.81
C SER A 90 -4.62 -5.32 9.23
N PRO A 91 -5.48 -4.38 9.67
CA PRO A 91 -5.44 -3.87 11.06
C PRO A 91 -5.62 -4.97 12.12
N GLU A 92 -6.31 -6.05 11.76
CA GLU A 92 -6.57 -7.21 12.60
C GLU A 92 -5.36 -8.14 12.75
N ASP A 93 -4.36 -8.00 11.88
CA ASP A 93 -3.09 -8.74 12.00
C ASP A 93 -2.30 -8.20 13.20
N ASN A 94 -1.63 -9.08 13.95
CA ASN A 94 -0.83 -8.69 15.11
C ASN A 94 0.55 -8.11 14.74
N GLU A 95 0.72 -7.72 13.47
CA GLU A 95 1.96 -7.18 12.94
C GLU A 95 1.70 -6.26 11.74
N ILE A 96 2.68 -5.41 11.47
CA ILE A 96 2.69 -4.59 10.26
C ILE A 96 3.64 -5.25 9.27
N ILE A 97 3.12 -5.62 8.10
CA ILE A 97 3.88 -6.27 7.03
C ILE A 97 4.16 -5.26 5.93
N ILE A 98 5.42 -5.15 5.55
CA ILE A 98 5.87 -4.38 4.38
C ILE A 98 6.51 -5.34 3.38
N LEU A 99 6.06 -5.27 2.13
CA LEU A 99 6.65 -6.02 1.02
C LEU A 99 7.40 -5.05 0.11
N THR A 100 8.65 -5.34 -0.19
CA THR A 100 9.47 -4.42 -0.98
C THR A 100 10.64 -5.10 -1.67
N HIS A 101 11.03 -4.59 -2.85
CA HIS A 101 12.31 -4.94 -3.46
C HIS A 101 13.45 -4.12 -2.86
N ASN A 102 14.63 -4.73 -2.75
CA ASN A 102 15.88 -4.02 -2.53
C ASN A 102 16.42 -3.51 -3.87
N SER A 103 16.01 -2.31 -4.25
CA SER A 103 16.43 -1.68 -5.52
C SER A 103 17.90 -1.23 -5.55
N GLY A 104 18.69 -1.58 -4.54
CA GLY A 104 20.11 -1.16 -4.42
C GLY A 104 20.30 0.27 -3.90
N SER A 105 19.23 1.05 -3.70
CA SER A 105 19.34 2.38 -3.11
C SER A 105 19.85 2.32 -1.66
N PRO A 106 20.58 3.34 -1.16
CA PRO A 106 21.08 3.35 0.21
C PRO A 106 19.98 3.06 1.25
N TYR A 107 18.81 3.68 1.09
CA TYR A 107 17.67 3.44 1.97
C TYR A 107 17.22 1.97 1.95
N LYS A 108 17.06 1.37 0.78
CA LYS A 108 16.56 -0.03 0.65
C LYS A 108 17.59 -1.02 1.17
N LYS A 109 18.87 -0.81 0.89
CA LYS A 109 19.95 -1.63 1.46
C LYS A 109 19.95 -1.57 2.98
N ALA A 110 19.87 -0.35 3.56
CA ALA A 110 19.81 -0.18 5.01
C ALA A 110 18.54 -0.81 5.61
N LEU A 111 17.37 -0.57 5.01
CA LEU A 111 16.10 -1.13 5.49
C LEU A 111 16.11 -2.65 5.53
N THR A 112 16.57 -3.29 4.44
CA THR A 112 16.56 -4.76 4.31
C THR A 112 17.67 -5.46 5.08
N SER A 113 18.64 -4.71 5.63
CA SER A 113 19.75 -5.22 6.47
C SER A 113 19.55 -4.95 7.96
N LEU A 114 18.42 -4.38 8.39
CA LEU A 114 18.16 -4.11 9.81
C LEU A 114 18.08 -5.41 10.60
N PRO A 115 18.83 -5.57 11.70
CA PRO A 115 18.66 -6.72 12.58
C PRO A 115 17.31 -6.68 13.29
N ALA A 116 16.81 -7.85 13.72
CA ALA A 116 15.65 -7.93 14.60
C ALA A 116 15.87 -7.10 15.86
N GLY A 117 14.84 -6.43 16.33
CA GLY A 117 14.92 -5.48 17.46
C GLY A 117 15.27 -4.03 17.05
N SER A 118 15.73 -3.80 15.81
CA SER A 118 15.93 -2.44 15.30
C SER A 118 14.66 -1.63 15.34
N GLN A 119 14.79 -0.33 15.58
CA GLN A 119 13.63 0.57 15.62
C GLN A 119 13.54 1.38 14.34
N VAL A 120 12.36 1.46 13.77
CA VAL A 120 12.01 2.37 12.66
C VAL A 120 10.90 3.30 13.10
N LYS A 121 10.86 4.51 12.56
CA LYS A 121 9.77 5.44 12.82
C LYS A 121 8.76 5.39 11.67
N MET A 122 7.49 5.17 12.00
CA MET A 122 6.38 5.17 11.04
C MET A 122 5.47 6.37 11.31
N ASN A 123 5.22 7.17 10.29
CA ASN A 123 4.34 8.33 10.34
C ASN A 123 3.55 8.50 9.03
N TRP A 124 2.61 9.46 9.02
CA TRP A 124 1.85 9.82 7.83
C TRP A 124 1.13 8.62 7.19
N LEU A 125 0.18 8.02 7.93
CA LEU A 125 -0.71 6.99 7.39
C LEU A 125 -1.70 7.60 6.40
N GLU A 126 -1.63 7.16 5.15
CA GLU A 126 -2.50 7.61 4.07
C GLU A 126 -3.10 6.42 3.31
N SER A 127 -4.16 6.64 2.55
CA SER A 127 -4.74 5.63 1.66
C SER A 127 -5.22 6.26 0.36
N SER A 128 -4.67 5.80 -0.75
CA SER A 128 -5.12 6.17 -2.10
C SER A 128 -6.11 5.17 -2.70
N LEU A 129 -6.31 4.03 -2.04
CA LEU A 129 -7.14 2.92 -2.50
C LEU A 129 -8.37 2.68 -1.60
N SER A 130 -8.88 3.74 -0.97
CA SER A 130 -10.07 3.63 -0.13
C SER A 130 -11.25 3.05 -0.93
N VAL A 131 -11.83 1.96 -0.43
CA VAL A 131 -13.04 1.36 -0.99
C VAL A 131 -14.24 2.14 -0.48
N THR A 132 -15.18 2.49 -1.35
CA THR A 132 -16.44 3.10 -0.97
C THR A 132 -17.37 2.04 -0.39
N ASP A 133 -18.09 2.37 0.68
CA ASP A 133 -19.08 1.47 1.27
C ASP A 133 -20.19 1.14 0.26
N GLY A 134 -20.68 -0.08 0.30
CA GLY A 134 -21.69 -0.60 -0.61
C GLY A 134 -21.43 -2.05 -1.01
N ASN A 135 -22.23 -2.57 -1.93
CA ASN A 135 -22.18 -3.95 -2.41
C ASN A 135 -21.62 -4.07 -3.84
N GLU A 136 -21.15 -2.96 -4.40
CA GLU A 136 -20.62 -2.93 -5.76
C GLU A 136 -19.40 -3.84 -5.87
N PRO A 137 -19.24 -4.55 -7.00
CA PRO A 137 -18.07 -5.40 -7.24
C PRO A 137 -16.77 -4.60 -7.16
N LEU A 138 -15.73 -5.23 -6.61
CA LEU A 138 -14.35 -4.73 -6.68
C LEU A 138 -13.61 -5.47 -7.79
N VAL A 139 -13.09 -4.74 -8.77
CA VAL A 139 -12.21 -5.27 -9.80
C VAL A 139 -10.82 -4.69 -9.56
N CYS A 140 -9.93 -5.55 -9.10
CA CYS A 140 -8.61 -5.19 -8.62
C CYS A 140 -7.53 -5.67 -9.59
N PHE A 141 -6.53 -4.85 -9.81
CA PHE A 141 -5.30 -5.20 -10.49
C PHE A 141 -4.11 -4.89 -9.60
N ALA A 142 -3.23 -5.86 -9.45
CA ALA A 142 -1.93 -5.69 -8.81
C ALA A 142 -0.82 -6.05 -9.78
N SER A 143 0.28 -5.28 -9.82
CA SER A 143 1.50 -5.74 -10.46
C SER A 143 2.65 -5.71 -9.47
N ASP A 144 3.46 -6.80 -9.49
CA ASP A 144 4.64 -6.92 -8.63
C ASP A 144 4.25 -6.73 -7.14
N VAL A 145 5.01 -5.98 -6.35
CA VAL A 145 4.69 -5.68 -4.94
C VAL A 145 3.41 -4.87 -4.74
N GLY A 146 2.70 -4.47 -5.81
CA GLY A 146 1.37 -3.87 -5.73
C GLY A 146 0.35 -4.75 -5.02
N ILE A 147 0.59 -6.06 -4.99
CA ILE A 147 -0.20 -7.02 -4.22
C ILE A 147 -0.27 -6.68 -2.73
N SER A 148 0.75 -6.02 -2.18
CA SER A 148 0.79 -5.57 -0.79
C SER A 148 -0.35 -4.62 -0.43
N ALA A 149 -0.77 -3.76 -1.34
CA ALA A 149 -1.90 -2.86 -1.13
C ALA A 149 -3.25 -3.55 -1.34
N MET A 150 -3.31 -4.56 -2.22
CA MET A 150 -4.56 -5.29 -2.52
C MET A 150 -4.89 -6.35 -1.48
N ARG A 151 -3.91 -7.04 -0.90
CA ARG A 151 -4.13 -8.10 0.09
C ARG A 151 -5.05 -7.67 1.24
N PRO A 152 -4.80 -6.57 1.98
CA PRO A 152 -5.66 -6.15 3.07
C PRO A 152 -7.07 -5.75 2.60
N ILE A 153 -7.20 -5.18 1.39
CA ILE A 153 -8.50 -4.82 0.81
C ILE A 153 -9.32 -6.07 0.53
N VAL A 154 -8.74 -7.07 -0.14
CA VAL A 154 -9.43 -8.34 -0.44
C VAL A 154 -9.86 -9.03 0.86
N ARG A 155 -8.99 -9.09 1.86
CA ARG A 155 -9.32 -9.69 3.17
C ARG A 155 -10.47 -8.96 3.88
N GLN A 156 -10.46 -7.64 3.89
CA GLN A 156 -11.48 -6.81 4.55
C GLN A 156 -12.87 -7.00 3.92
N TRP A 157 -12.92 -7.16 2.60
CA TRP A 157 -14.17 -7.21 1.84
C TRP A 157 -14.59 -8.63 1.44
N ALA A 158 -13.79 -9.65 1.78
CA ALA A 158 -14.11 -11.05 1.59
C ALA A 158 -15.49 -11.40 2.21
N GLY A 159 -16.34 -12.08 1.45
CA GLY A 159 -17.70 -12.44 1.87
C GLY A 159 -18.72 -11.29 1.90
N LYS A 160 -18.30 -10.04 1.72
CA LYS A 160 -19.18 -8.85 1.79
C LYS A 160 -19.63 -8.35 0.42
N ARG A 161 -18.83 -8.55 -0.61
CA ARG A 161 -19.12 -8.15 -2.00
C ARG A 161 -18.31 -9.00 -2.99
N PRO A 162 -18.70 -9.04 -4.26
CA PRO A 162 -17.90 -9.71 -5.30
C PRO A 162 -16.54 -9.04 -5.46
N ILE A 163 -15.47 -9.84 -5.52
CA ILE A 163 -14.09 -9.36 -5.72
C ILE A 163 -13.44 -10.18 -6.83
N VAL A 164 -12.83 -9.48 -7.77
CA VAL A 164 -11.95 -10.08 -8.77
C VAL A 164 -10.58 -9.42 -8.63
N LEU A 165 -9.54 -10.20 -8.37
CA LEU A 165 -8.16 -9.72 -8.26
C LEU A 165 -7.28 -10.40 -9.30
N TYR A 166 -6.75 -9.63 -10.20
CA TYR A 166 -5.74 -10.02 -11.18
C TYR A 166 -4.36 -9.59 -10.70
N HIS A 167 -3.46 -10.53 -10.55
CA HIS A 167 -2.08 -10.29 -10.10
C HIS A 167 -1.09 -10.62 -11.24
N LEU A 168 -0.48 -9.59 -11.80
CA LEU A 168 0.71 -9.70 -12.63
C LEU A 168 1.93 -9.83 -11.71
N ASP A 169 2.29 -11.07 -11.35
CA ASP A 169 3.16 -11.37 -10.21
C ASP A 169 4.63 -10.94 -10.40
N LYS A 170 5.15 -11.04 -11.62
CA LYS A 170 6.56 -10.70 -11.92
C LYS A 170 7.58 -11.35 -10.97
N GLY A 171 7.25 -12.53 -10.45
CA GLY A 171 8.05 -13.28 -9.48
C GLY A 171 7.71 -12.99 -8.01
N VAL A 172 6.71 -12.15 -7.73
CA VAL A 172 6.22 -11.86 -6.37
C VAL A 172 5.06 -12.78 -6.04
N THR A 173 5.33 -13.90 -5.40
CA THR A 173 4.33 -14.95 -5.08
C THR A 173 4.01 -15.07 -3.60
N VAL A 174 4.50 -14.16 -2.78
CA VAL A 174 4.48 -14.24 -1.30
C VAL A 174 3.08 -14.46 -0.72
N PHE A 175 2.04 -13.88 -1.33
CA PHE A 175 0.66 -13.97 -0.85
C PHE A 175 -0.23 -14.87 -1.70
N ASP A 176 0.29 -15.53 -2.73
CA ASP A 176 -0.50 -16.30 -3.69
C ASP A 176 -1.24 -17.45 -3.04
N LYS A 177 -0.56 -18.19 -2.16
CA LYS A 177 -1.18 -19.29 -1.40
C LYS A 177 -2.34 -18.78 -0.54
N GLU A 178 -2.13 -17.72 0.23
CA GLU A 178 -3.16 -17.13 1.10
C GLU A 178 -4.37 -16.66 0.28
N LEU A 179 -4.12 -15.92 -0.80
CA LEU A 179 -5.19 -15.35 -1.64
C LEU A 179 -5.95 -16.43 -2.42
N SER A 180 -5.26 -17.47 -2.89
CA SER A 180 -5.88 -18.63 -3.53
C SER A 180 -6.75 -19.43 -2.56
N GLU A 181 -6.26 -19.66 -1.32
CA GLU A 181 -7.04 -20.32 -0.29
C GLU A 181 -8.28 -19.50 0.10
N LEU A 182 -8.14 -18.18 0.20
CA LEU A 182 -9.26 -17.27 0.47
C LEU A 182 -10.31 -17.32 -0.64
N ALA A 183 -9.89 -17.29 -1.90
CA ALA A 183 -10.77 -17.40 -3.05
C ALA A 183 -11.50 -18.75 -3.09
N ASN A 184 -10.79 -19.84 -2.79
CA ASN A 184 -11.40 -21.19 -2.75
C ASN A 184 -12.44 -21.36 -1.62
N LYS A 185 -12.26 -20.64 -0.51
CA LYS A 185 -13.17 -20.71 0.67
C LYS A 185 -14.34 -19.72 0.58
N THR A 186 -14.29 -18.74 -0.34
CA THR A 186 -15.24 -17.63 -0.39
C THR A 186 -15.79 -17.48 -1.80
N ALA A 187 -17.02 -17.88 -2.02
CA ALA A 187 -17.65 -17.98 -3.35
C ALA A 187 -17.70 -16.67 -4.16
N ASN A 188 -17.52 -15.52 -3.53
CA ASN A 188 -17.58 -14.22 -4.20
C ASN A 188 -16.19 -13.62 -4.49
N ILE A 189 -15.12 -14.42 -4.40
CA ILE A 189 -13.75 -13.98 -4.70
C ILE A 189 -13.19 -14.78 -5.86
N THR A 190 -12.64 -14.08 -6.83
CA THR A 190 -11.78 -14.64 -7.87
C THR A 190 -10.38 -14.08 -7.72
N TYR A 191 -9.38 -14.94 -7.65
CA TYR A 191 -7.97 -14.57 -7.65
C TYR A 191 -7.26 -15.27 -8.79
N GLU A 192 -6.61 -14.51 -9.65
CA GLU A 192 -5.89 -15.02 -10.81
C GLU A 192 -4.50 -14.39 -10.91
N THR A 193 -3.47 -15.21 -11.09
CA THR A 193 -2.13 -14.76 -11.45
C THR A 193 -1.97 -14.74 -12.96
N ASN A 194 -1.26 -13.75 -13.48
CA ASN A 194 -1.04 -13.56 -14.90
C ASN A 194 0.45 -13.43 -15.21
N ALA A 195 0.89 -14.10 -16.27
CA ALA A 195 2.29 -14.11 -16.68
C ALA A 195 2.69 -12.86 -17.49
N SER A 196 1.72 -12.12 -18.03
CA SER A 196 1.98 -10.93 -18.84
C SER A 196 0.93 -9.83 -18.65
N LEU A 197 1.33 -8.59 -18.93
CA LEU A 197 0.42 -7.45 -18.90
C LEU A 197 -0.72 -7.60 -19.92
N SER A 198 -0.45 -8.16 -21.10
CA SER A 198 -1.50 -8.40 -22.13
C SER A 198 -2.54 -9.40 -21.64
N GLN A 199 -2.12 -10.48 -20.98
CA GLN A 199 -3.05 -11.43 -20.36
C GLN A 199 -3.87 -10.74 -19.25
N SER A 200 -3.23 -9.95 -18.41
CA SER A 200 -3.93 -9.16 -17.38
C SER A 200 -4.97 -8.21 -18.01
N GLN A 201 -4.63 -7.55 -19.10
CA GLN A 201 -5.55 -6.65 -19.81
C GLN A 201 -6.74 -7.40 -20.42
N GLU A 202 -6.52 -8.57 -21.00
CA GLU A 202 -7.59 -9.41 -21.54
C GLU A 202 -8.58 -9.85 -20.46
N HIS A 203 -8.06 -10.39 -19.34
CA HIS A 203 -8.90 -10.82 -18.22
C HIS A 203 -9.62 -9.64 -17.56
N PHE A 204 -8.92 -8.53 -17.36
CA PHE A 204 -9.51 -7.31 -16.80
C PHE A 204 -10.62 -6.74 -17.69
N LYS A 205 -10.45 -6.82 -19.03
CA LYS A 205 -11.49 -6.42 -19.97
C LYS A 205 -12.76 -7.25 -19.82
N LYS A 206 -12.65 -8.57 -19.60
CA LYS A 206 -13.82 -9.44 -19.32
C LYS A 206 -14.59 -8.96 -18.09
N SER A 207 -13.87 -8.50 -17.05
CA SER A 207 -14.51 -7.90 -15.87
C SER A 207 -15.16 -6.54 -16.18
N ILE A 208 -14.56 -5.71 -17.03
CA ILE A 208 -15.18 -4.46 -17.50
C ILE A 208 -16.48 -4.76 -18.23
N ASP A 209 -16.47 -5.73 -19.15
CA ASP A 209 -17.64 -6.14 -19.92
C ASP A 209 -18.75 -6.71 -19.01
N THR A 210 -18.39 -7.38 -17.91
CA THR A 210 -19.33 -7.98 -16.95
C THR A 210 -19.93 -6.95 -15.99
N TYR A 211 -19.12 -6.09 -15.39
CA TYR A 211 -19.53 -5.23 -14.29
C TYR A 211 -19.72 -3.76 -14.70
N GLY A 212 -19.01 -3.29 -15.72
CA GLY A 212 -19.13 -1.95 -16.27
C GLY A 212 -18.95 -0.87 -15.19
N LYS A 213 -19.80 0.17 -15.26
CA LYS A 213 -19.78 1.30 -14.32
C LYS A 213 -20.26 0.96 -12.91
N LYS A 214 -20.79 -0.25 -12.70
CA LYS A 214 -21.23 -0.71 -11.36
C LYS A 214 -20.06 -1.12 -10.47
N ALA A 215 -18.90 -1.44 -11.03
CA ALA A 215 -17.73 -1.85 -10.27
C ALA A 215 -16.90 -0.66 -9.78
N GLN A 216 -16.18 -0.87 -8.68
CA GLN A 216 -15.05 -0.05 -8.28
C GLN A 216 -13.77 -0.70 -8.79
N TYR A 217 -12.93 0.07 -9.47
CA TYR A 217 -11.69 -0.41 -10.07
C TYR A 217 -10.50 0.09 -9.25
N LEU A 218 -9.70 -0.85 -8.74
CA LEU A 218 -8.53 -0.55 -7.91
C LEU A 218 -7.26 -1.05 -8.61
N LEU A 219 -6.30 -0.18 -8.80
CA LEU A 219 -5.05 -0.48 -9.50
C LEU A 219 -3.84 -0.19 -8.59
N ALA A 220 -2.94 -1.16 -8.41
CA ALA A 220 -1.71 -0.96 -7.63
C ALA A 220 -0.51 -1.63 -8.29
N GLY A 221 0.66 -0.98 -8.24
CA GLY A 221 1.89 -1.59 -8.71
C GLY A 221 2.82 -0.68 -9.49
N GLN A 222 3.55 -1.24 -10.43
CA GLN A 222 4.52 -0.50 -11.24
C GLN A 222 3.85 0.58 -12.07
N PRO A 223 4.47 1.77 -12.20
CA PRO A 223 3.85 2.92 -12.87
C PRO A 223 3.37 2.65 -14.29
N ASP A 224 4.17 1.92 -15.09
CA ASP A 224 3.84 1.63 -16.50
C ASP A 224 2.66 0.65 -16.61
N ASP A 225 2.60 -0.37 -15.75
CA ASP A 225 1.50 -1.33 -15.71
C ASP A 225 0.19 -0.64 -15.29
N VAL A 226 0.24 0.16 -14.22
CA VAL A 226 -0.91 0.93 -13.75
C VAL A 226 -1.37 1.94 -14.81
N LYS A 227 -0.44 2.58 -15.53
CA LYS A 227 -0.76 3.49 -16.63
C LYS A 227 -1.47 2.77 -17.77
N ALA A 228 -1.00 1.57 -18.13
CA ALA A 228 -1.62 0.75 -19.17
C ALA A 228 -3.04 0.31 -18.79
N MET A 229 -3.24 -0.12 -17.54
CA MET A 229 -4.56 -0.49 -17.04
C MET A 229 -5.52 0.71 -16.95
N LYS A 230 -5.03 1.88 -16.54
CA LYS A 230 -5.80 3.13 -16.60
C LYS A 230 -6.21 3.48 -18.03
N LYS A 231 -5.32 3.27 -19.00
CA LYS A 231 -5.64 3.49 -20.41
C LYS A 231 -6.77 2.54 -20.85
N LEU A 232 -6.66 1.25 -20.52
CA LEU A 232 -7.70 0.26 -20.82
C LEU A 232 -9.07 0.70 -20.26
N LEU A 233 -9.12 1.13 -19.00
CA LEU A 233 -10.36 1.63 -18.38
C LEU A 233 -10.93 2.85 -19.12
N ARG A 234 -10.09 3.82 -19.45
CA ARG A 234 -10.52 5.02 -20.21
C ARG A 234 -11.05 4.67 -21.60
N ASP A 235 -10.36 3.78 -22.32
CA ASP A 235 -10.75 3.33 -23.65
C ASP A 235 -12.13 2.62 -23.63
N ASN A 236 -12.55 2.11 -22.45
CA ASN A 236 -13.86 1.51 -22.21
C ASN A 236 -14.82 2.42 -21.43
N ALA A 237 -14.58 3.72 -21.39
CA ALA A 237 -15.42 4.74 -20.75
C ALA A 237 -15.64 4.56 -19.22
N MET A 238 -14.67 3.95 -18.53
CA MET A 238 -14.63 3.84 -17.07
C MET A 238 -13.79 4.97 -16.49
N TYR A 239 -14.41 6.00 -15.92
CA TYR A 239 -13.73 7.20 -15.41
C TYR A 239 -13.92 7.42 -13.91
N ASP A 240 -15.13 7.23 -13.41
CA ASP A 240 -15.54 7.77 -12.10
C ASP A 240 -15.14 6.90 -10.90
N ASN A 241 -15.08 5.57 -11.09
CA ASN A 241 -14.87 4.60 -10.01
C ASN A 241 -13.47 3.96 -10.04
N VAL A 242 -12.46 4.72 -10.48
CA VAL A 242 -11.08 4.23 -10.63
C VAL A 242 -10.17 4.86 -9.59
N LYS A 243 -9.56 4.04 -8.74
CA LYS A 243 -8.53 4.45 -7.80
C LYS A 243 -7.22 3.73 -8.09
N SER A 244 -6.11 4.40 -7.86
CA SER A 244 -4.81 3.79 -8.15
C SER A 244 -3.71 4.27 -7.22
N SER A 245 -2.78 3.36 -6.97
CA SER A 245 -1.52 3.61 -6.28
C SER A 245 -0.35 3.11 -7.12
N THR A 246 0.66 3.97 -7.30
CA THR A 246 1.87 3.60 -8.06
C THR A 246 3.06 3.52 -7.13
N PHE A 247 3.84 2.46 -7.27
CA PHE A 247 5.04 2.21 -6.48
C PHE A 247 6.26 2.68 -7.27
N ARG A 248 6.88 3.77 -6.84
CA ARG A 248 8.09 4.31 -7.46
C ARG A 248 9.34 3.74 -6.80
N GLY A 249 10.43 3.60 -7.56
CA GLY A 249 11.72 3.15 -7.03
C GLY A 249 11.82 1.64 -6.84
N LEU A 250 11.11 0.87 -7.66
CA LEU A 250 11.22 -0.59 -7.75
C LEU A 250 12.31 -1.04 -8.74
N LYS A 251 13.10 -0.09 -9.27
CA LYS A 251 14.26 -0.34 -10.14
C LYS A 251 15.50 0.24 -9.52
#